data_e93f16b3a25afc5f261bf67ed5dd67a2
#
_entry.id   e93f16b3a25afc5f261bf67ed5dd67a2
#
_cell.length_a   1.000
_cell.length_b   1.000
_cell.length_c   1.000
_cell.angle_alpha   90.00
_cell.angle_beta   90.00
_cell.angle_gamma   90.00
#
_symmetry.space_group_name_H-M   'P 1'
#
loop_
_entity.id
_entity.type
_entity.pdbx_description
1 polymer ?
#
loop_
_entity_poly.entity_id
_entity_poly.type
_entity_poly.pdbx_seq_one_letter_code
_entity_poly.pdbx_strand_id
1 'polypeptide(L)'
;SACLVGSEMCIRDRNIGDKPGDPVFYISDLLIHLAADQMGKTAAKVIEGDSLNIIIGSEPKKDTDKDPVKTAILDILKEQYGIDEEDFISAELEAVPAGHARDLGFDRSMIMGYGHDDRVCAYPSMAAVLNYEGTPEYTLAAVLTDKEEIGSVGATGMGAMYFENTTVSYTHLRAHETGR
;
A
#
# COMPACT_ATOMS: atom_id res chain seq x y z
N SER A 1 22.10 16.99 10.96
CA SER A 1 20.66 17.30 10.89
C SER A 1 20.00 16.35 9.91
N ALA A 2 19.06 15.55 10.39
CA ALA A 2 18.25 14.69 9.54
C ALA A 2 17.24 15.56 8.77
N CYS A 3 17.25 15.49 7.45
CA CYS A 3 16.24 16.12 6.61
C CYS A 3 15.30 15.04 6.10
N LEU A 4 14.04 15.12 6.48
CA LEU A 4 12.96 14.36 5.87
C LEU A 4 12.49 15.17 4.66
N VAL A 5 12.84 14.71 3.45
CA VAL A 5 12.30 15.29 2.21
C VAL A 5 11.09 14.45 1.82
N GLY A 6 9.89 14.98 2.11
CA GLY A 6 8.65 14.49 1.56
C GLY A 6 8.14 15.48 0.51
N SER A 7 7.65 15.01 -0.60
CA SER A 7 6.81 15.85 -1.45
C SER A 7 5.47 15.98 -0.77
N GLU A 8 5.09 17.17 -0.36
CA GLU A 8 3.74 17.46 0.09
C GLU A 8 2.80 17.43 -1.13
N MET A 9 2.43 16.23 -1.53
CA MET A 9 1.21 16.07 -2.32
C MET A 9 0.05 16.02 -1.33
N CYS A 10 -1.09 16.59 -1.70
CA CYS A 10 -2.32 16.51 -0.89
C CYS A 10 -2.87 15.07 -0.93
N ILE A 11 -2.14 14.13 -0.35
CA ILE A 11 -2.55 12.73 -0.23
C ILE A 11 -3.37 12.60 1.05
N ARG A 12 -4.54 12.00 0.91
CA ARG A 12 -5.38 11.62 2.04
C ARG A 12 -5.43 10.12 2.13
N ASP A 13 -4.65 9.57 3.04
CA ASP A 13 -4.66 8.14 3.29
C ASP A 13 -5.88 7.73 4.10
N ARG A 14 -6.42 6.56 3.78
CA ARG A 14 -7.47 5.89 4.54
C ARG A 14 -7.10 4.42 4.70
N ASN A 15 -7.11 3.96 5.94
CA ASN A 15 -6.95 2.56 6.27
C ASN A 15 -8.26 2.05 6.85
N ILE A 16 -8.86 1.05 6.18
CA ILE A 16 -10.16 0.49 6.54
C ILE A 16 -9.97 -1.01 6.77
N GLY A 17 -10.40 -1.51 7.93
CA GLY A 17 -10.28 -2.93 8.30
C GLY A 17 -9.14 -3.23 9.28
N ASP A 18 -8.46 -2.22 9.79
CA ASP A 18 -7.34 -2.38 10.72
C ASP A 18 -7.79 -2.54 12.18
N LYS A 19 -8.88 -1.91 12.57
CA LYS A 19 -9.37 -1.88 13.95
C LYS A 19 -10.43 -2.95 14.19
N PRO A 20 -10.53 -3.49 15.42
CA PRO A 20 -11.67 -4.32 15.80
C PRO A 20 -12.98 -3.56 15.58
N GLY A 21 -13.89 -4.14 14.79
CA GLY A 21 -15.16 -3.55 14.44
C GLY A 21 -15.20 -2.82 13.10
N ASP A 22 -14.06 -2.59 12.47
CA ASP A 22 -14.02 -2.12 11.09
C ASP A 22 -14.58 -3.18 10.14
N PRO A 23 -15.18 -2.78 9.01
CA PRO A 23 -15.58 -3.72 7.98
C PRO A 23 -14.36 -4.37 7.35
N VAL A 24 -14.49 -5.65 6.99
CA VAL A 24 -13.50 -6.38 6.20
C VAL A 24 -14.08 -6.69 4.82
N PHE A 25 -13.20 -6.88 3.85
CA PHE A 25 -13.55 -7.14 2.47
C PHE A 25 -13.09 -8.55 2.09
N TYR A 26 -13.73 -9.11 1.09
CA TYR A 26 -13.45 -10.48 0.65
C TYR A 26 -13.38 -10.54 -0.87
N ILE A 27 -12.39 -11.23 -1.37
CA ILE A 27 -12.32 -11.60 -2.79
C ILE A 27 -13.05 -12.94 -2.90
N SER A 28 -14.14 -12.98 -3.69
CA SER A 28 -14.87 -14.21 -3.93
C SER A 28 -13.95 -15.22 -4.60
N ASP A 29 -13.72 -16.31 -3.90
CA ASP A 29 -12.77 -17.31 -4.32
C ASP A 29 -13.42 -18.40 -5.18
N LEU A 30 -12.55 -19.26 -5.62
CA LEU A 30 -12.78 -20.48 -6.35
C LEU A 30 -13.79 -21.37 -5.64
N LEU A 31 -15.00 -21.42 -6.11
CA LEU A 31 -15.93 -22.44 -5.69
C LEU A 31 -15.65 -23.71 -6.50
N ILE A 32 -15.07 -24.73 -5.89
CA ILE A 32 -14.58 -25.94 -6.56
C ILE A 32 -15.61 -26.60 -7.47
N HIS A 33 -16.89 -26.52 -7.13
CA HIS A 33 -17.97 -27.08 -7.93
C HIS A 33 -18.23 -26.33 -9.25
N LEU A 34 -17.76 -25.07 -9.35
CA LEU A 34 -17.91 -24.21 -10.52
C LEU A 34 -16.56 -23.90 -11.20
N ALA A 35 -15.49 -24.46 -10.70
CA ALA A 35 -14.13 -24.10 -11.08
C ALA A 35 -13.49 -25.06 -12.10
N ALA A 36 -14.27 -25.86 -12.83
CA ALA A 36 -13.73 -26.89 -13.71
C ALA A 36 -12.69 -26.34 -14.71
N ASP A 37 -12.99 -25.22 -15.35
CA ASP A 37 -12.07 -24.58 -16.32
C ASP A 37 -10.80 -24.02 -15.65
N GLN A 38 -10.95 -23.52 -14.44
CA GLN A 38 -9.86 -22.93 -13.67
C GLN A 38 -8.92 -24.00 -13.14
N MET A 39 -9.47 -25.13 -12.67
CA MET A 39 -8.68 -26.26 -12.15
C MET A 39 -7.79 -26.92 -13.19
N GLY A 40 -8.13 -26.78 -14.48
CA GLY A 40 -7.30 -27.27 -15.59
C GLY A 40 -6.12 -26.36 -15.96
N LYS A 41 -6.07 -25.15 -15.41
CA LYS A 41 -4.99 -24.19 -15.70
C LYS A 41 -3.72 -24.51 -14.90
N THR A 42 -2.57 -24.08 -15.44
CA THR A 42 -1.31 -24.13 -14.68
C THR A 42 -1.35 -23.17 -13.50
N ALA A 43 -0.59 -23.44 -12.45
CA ALA A 43 -0.56 -22.60 -11.24
C ALA A 43 -0.29 -21.11 -11.55
N ALA A 44 0.53 -20.80 -12.54
CA ALA A 44 0.83 -19.44 -12.96
C ALA A 44 -0.37 -18.71 -13.64
N LYS A 45 -1.41 -19.43 -14.01
CA LYS A 45 -2.59 -18.90 -14.75
C LYS A 45 -3.91 -19.18 -14.03
N VAL A 46 -3.90 -19.84 -12.90
CA VAL A 46 -5.11 -20.25 -12.19
C VAL A 46 -5.85 -19.07 -11.60
N ILE A 47 -5.14 -18.04 -11.19
CA ILE A 47 -5.69 -16.78 -10.67
C ILE A 47 -5.34 -15.68 -11.65
N GLU A 48 -6.36 -15.10 -12.26
CA GLU A 48 -6.21 -13.97 -13.18
C GLU A 48 -6.55 -12.68 -12.43
N GLY A 49 -5.72 -11.64 -12.56
CA GLY A 49 -5.91 -10.36 -11.86
C GLY A 49 -7.30 -9.75 -12.08
N ASP A 50 -7.81 -9.83 -13.30
CA ASP A 50 -9.14 -9.32 -13.66
C ASP A 50 -10.30 -10.07 -12.96
N SER A 51 -10.05 -11.23 -12.41
CA SER A 51 -11.02 -12.02 -11.67
C SER A 51 -11.02 -11.75 -10.15
N LEU A 52 -10.07 -10.95 -9.66
CA LEU A 52 -9.92 -10.61 -8.24
C LEU A 52 -10.85 -9.45 -7.83
N ASN A 53 -12.15 -9.63 -8.02
CA ASN A 53 -13.15 -8.63 -7.64
C ASN A 53 -13.38 -8.66 -6.11
N ILE A 54 -13.29 -7.50 -5.50
CA ILE A 54 -13.48 -7.33 -4.06
C ILE A 54 -14.96 -7.10 -3.77
N ILE A 55 -15.55 -7.90 -2.89
CA ILE A 55 -16.91 -7.70 -2.40
C ILE A 55 -16.87 -6.61 -1.32
N ILE A 56 -17.53 -5.49 -1.60
CA ILE A 56 -17.57 -4.32 -0.72
C ILE A 56 -18.93 -4.07 -0.08
N GLY A 57 -20.00 -4.73 -0.56
CA GLY A 57 -21.34 -4.63 -0.02
C GLY A 57 -22.38 -5.25 -0.93
N SER A 58 -23.60 -5.40 -0.41
CA SER A 58 -24.71 -6.02 -1.13
C SER A 58 -26.07 -5.40 -0.84
N GLU A 59 -26.19 -4.53 0.18
CA GLU A 59 -27.47 -3.97 0.57
C GLU A 59 -27.83 -2.76 -0.29
N PRO A 60 -29.01 -2.79 -0.97
CA PRO A 60 -29.44 -1.69 -1.81
C PRO A 60 -29.99 -0.52 -0.98
N LYS A 61 -29.73 0.70 -1.41
CA LYS A 61 -30.39 1.91 -0.89
C LYS A 61 -31.86 1.91 -1.30
N LYS A 62 -32.74 2.16 -0.33
CA LYS A 62 -34.19 2.29 -0.55
C LYS A 62 -34.49 3.48 -1.48
N ASP A 63 -35.54 3.37 -2.23
CA ASP A 63 -36.06 4.42 -3.12
C ASP A 63 -35.02 4.96 -4.13
N THR A 64 -34.15 4.07 -4.59
CA THR A 64 -33.10 4.37 -5.57
C THR A 64 -33.21 3.36 -6.73
N ASP A 65 -33.55 3.82 -7.92
CA ASP A 65 -33.78 2.96 -9.07
C ASP A 65 -32.48 2.60 -9.80
N LYS A 66 -31.50 3.50 -9.80
CA LYS A 66 -30.23 3.31 -10.51
C LYS A 66 -29.10 2.99 -9.53
N ASP A 67 -28.44 1.84 -9.77
CA ASP A 67 -27.25 1.40 -9.02
C ASP A 67 -27.42 1.49 -7.48
N PRO A 68 -28.50 0.92 -6.89
CA PRO A 68 -28.84 1.16 -5.50
C PRO A 68 -27.79 0.69 -4.51
N VAL A 69 -27.07 -0.41 -4.79
CA VAL A 69 -25.96 -0.90 -3.93
C VAL A 69 -24.79 0.06 -4.01
N LYS A 70 -24.38 0.47 -5.20
CA LYS A 70 -23.31 1.46 -5.40
C LYS A 70 -23.61 2.74 -4.64
N THR A 71 -24.84 3.25 -4.75
CA THR A 71 -25.27 4.47 -4.08
C THR A 71 -25.18 4.33 -2.55
N ALA A 72 -25.62 3.20 -2.00
CA ALA A 72 -25.50 2.94 -0.57
C ALA A 72 -24.05 2.94 -0.08
N ILE A 73 -23.14 2.32 -0.84
CA ILE A 73 -21.72 2.29 -0.50
C ILE A 73 -21.07 3.66 -0.61
N LEU A 74 -21.40 4.44 -1.63
CA LEU A 74 -20.89 5.81 -1.78
C LEU A 74 -21.36 6.73 -0.64
N ASP A 75 -22.59 6.60 -0.18
CA ASP A 75 -23.08 7.33 1.01
C ASP A 75 -22.25 6.98 2.25
N ILE A 76 -21.99 5.69 2.49
CA ILE A 76 -21.17 5.25 3.63
C ILE A 76 -19.74 5.81 3.53
N LEU A 77 -19.13 5.74 2.33
CA LEU A 77 -17.78 6.26 2.10
C LEU A 77 -17.72 7.77 2.36
N LYS A 78 -18.73 8.50 1.91
CA LYS A 78 -18.83 9.95 2.15
C LYS A 78 -19.01 10.28 3.62
N GLU A 79 -19.96 9.64 4.29
CA GLU A 79 -20.31 9.94 5.68
C GLU A 79 -19.21 9.54 6.67
N GLN A 80 -18.59 8.36 6.48
CA GLN A 80 -17.62 7.83 7.43
C GLN A 80 -16.18 8.19 7.12
N TYR A 81 -15.83 8.31 5.84
CA TYR A 81 -14.44 8.48 5.42
C TYR A 81 -14.19 9.78 4.66
N GLY A 82 -15.23 10.52 4.30
CA GLY A 82 -15.13 11.77 3.54
C GLY A 82 -14.61 11.55 2.12
N ILE A 83 -14.98 10.41 1.50
CA ILE A 83 -14.60 10.03 0.14
C ILE A 83 -15.82 10.20 -0.77
N ASP A 84 -15.66 10.98 -1.81
CA ASP A 84 -16.65 11.14 -2.88
C ASP A 84 -16.30 10.24 -4.09
N GLU A 85 -17.28 9.99 -4.98
CA GLU A 85 -17.07 9.16 -6.17
C GLU A 85 -15.95 9.71 -7.08
N GLU A 86 -15.81 11.02 -7.15
CA GLU A 86 -14.79 11.69 -7.97
C GLU A 86 -13.37 11.43 -7.47
N ASP A 87 -13.20 11.15 -6.19
CA ASP A 87 -11.88 10.84 -5.60
C ASP A 87 -11.30 9.56 -6.18
N PHE A 88 -12.13 8.62 -6.63
CA PHE A 88 -11.67 7.37 -7.24
C PHE A 88 -10.96 7.54 -8.58
N ILE A 89 -11.09 8.70 -9.24
CA ILE A 89 -10.39 8.97 -10.51
C ILE A 89 -8.87 9.01 -10.30
N SER A 90 -8.44 9.46 -9.13
CA SER A 90 -7.02 9.60 -8.79
C SER A 90 -6.59 8.74 -7.59
N ALA A 91 -7.51 7.91 -7.06
CA ALA A 91 -7.21 7.05 -5.92
C ALA A 91 -6.34 5.86 -6.33
N GLU A 92 -5.40 5.52 -5.47
CA GLU A 92 -4.73 4.23 -5.47
C GLU A 92 -5.36 3.36 -4.38
N LEU A 93 -5.84 2.18 -4.77
CA LEU A 93 -6.55 1.26 -3.88
C LEU A 93 -5.73 -0.01 -3.72
N GLU A 94 -5.40 -0.34 -2.49
CA GLU A 94 -4.67 -1.54 -2.15
C GLU A 94 -5.50 -2.43 -1.22
N ALA A 95 -5.71 -3.67 -1.62
CA ALA A 95 -6.32 -4.69 -0.77
C ALA A 95 -5.23 -5.57 -0.18
N VAL A 96 -5.16 -5.59 1.14
CA VAL A 96 -4.13 -6.33 1.88
C VAL A 96 -4.76 -7.31 2.87
N PRO A 97 -4.06 -8.37 3.28
CA PRO A 97 -4.55 -9.28 4.32
C PRO A 97 -4.93 -8.52 5.59
N ALA A 98 -6.15 -8.75 6.08
CA ALA A 98 -6.62 -8.13 7.31
C ALA A 98 -5.99 -8.77 8.55
N GLY A 99 -5.71 -7.95 9.54
CA GLY A 99 -5.26 -8.37 10.86
C GLY A 99 -3.84 -7.97 11.19
N HIS A 100 -3.61 -7.83 12.49
CA HIS A 100 -2.30 -7.48 13.03
C HIS A 100 -1.33 -8.66 13.03
N ALA A 101 -0.05 -8.37 13.16
CA ALA A 101 0.97 -9.38 13.41
C ALA A 101 0.68 -10.16 14.69
N ARG A 102 0.96 -11.47 14.68
CA ARG A 102 0.71 -12.39 15.77
C ARG A 102 1.87 -13.35 15.97
N ASP A 103 1.98 -13.88 17.18
CA ASP A 103 2.88 -14.99 17.44
C ASP A 103 2.47 -16.22 16.61
N LEU A 104 3.44 -16.85 16.00
CA LEU A 104 3.29 -18.04 15.18
C LEU A 104 3.95 -19.24 15.85
N GLY A 105 3.23 -20.38 15.82
CA GLY A 105 3.63 -21.63 16.43
C GLY A 105 3.11 -21.80 17.85
N PHE A 106 3.09 -23.04 18.35
CA PHE A 106 2.70 -23.32 19.73
C PHE A 106 3.66 -22.71 20.74
N ASP A 107 4.92 -22.65 20.40
CA ASP A 107 5.99 -22.08 21.20
C ASP A 107 6.14 -20.55 21.05
N ARG A 108 5.35 -19.95 20.14
CA ARG A 108 5.36 -18.52 19.88
C ARG A 108 6.74 -17.95 19.51
N SER A 109 7.58 -18.78 18.91
CA SER A 109 8.96 -18.41 18.56
C SER A 109 9.09 -17.58 17.30
N MET A 110 8.01 -17.49 16.51
CA MET A 110 7.97 -16.74 15.26
C MET A 110 6.86 -15.70 15.27
N ILE A 111 6.90 -14.79 14.33
CA ILE A 111 5.86 -13.76 14.13
C ILE A 111 5.28 -13.94 12.74
N MET A 112 3.96 -14.00 12.65
CA MET A 112 3.23 -13.96 11.39
C MET A 112 2.61 -12.58 11.21
N GLY A 113 2.87 -11.96 10.09
CA GLY A 113 2.29 -10.66 9.74
C GLY A 113 2.45 -10.36 8.27
N TYR A 114 1.59 -9.51 7.74
CA TYR A 114 1.72 -8.98 6.40
C TYR A 114 2.86 -7.97 6.31
N GLY A 115 3.59 -8.00 5.19
CA GLY A 115 4.65 -7.02 4.91
C GLY A 115 5.95 -7.24 5.66
N HIS A 116 6.28 -8.48 6.08
CA HIS A 116 7.62 -8.81 6.55
C HIS A 116 8.67 -8.54 5.47
N ASP A 117 8.38 -8.96 4.27
CA ASP A 117 9.07 -8.52 3.09
C ASP A 117 8.36 -7.23 2.60
N ASP A 118 9.00 -6.09 2.66
CA ASP A 118 10.44 -5.87 2.88
C ASP A 118 10.75 -5.10 4.20
N ARG A 119 9.86 -5.05 5.18
CA ARG A 119 10.10 -4.32 6.44
C ARG A 119 11.32 -4.82 7.21
N VAL A 120 11.66 -6.08 7.05
CA VAL A 120 12.85 -6.69 7.67
C VAL A 120 14.15 -6.07 7.12
N CYS A 121 14.15 -5.55 5.90
CA CYS A 121 15.27 -4.85 5.29
C CYS A 121 15.14 -3.32 5.44
N ALA A 122 13.91 -2.79 5.31
CA ALA A 122 13.64 -1.35 5.43
C ALA A 122 13.98 -0.80 6.82
N TYR A 123 13.59 -1.50 7.88
CA TYR A 123 13.83 -1.06 9.26
C TYR A 123 15.32 -0.98 9.60
N PRO A 124 16.16 -2.00 9.37
CA PRO A 124 17.59 -1.91 9.61
C PRO A 124 18.29 -0.83 8.80
N SER A 125 17.88 -0.62 7.55
CA SER A 125 18.43 0.42 6.68
C SER A 125 18.18 1.82 7.25
N MET A 126 16.96 2.08 7.71
CA MET A 126 16.60 3.32 8.39
C MET A 126 17.36 3.45 9.73
N ALA A 127 17.37 2.40 10.53
CA ALA A 127 18.02 2.39 11.84
C ALA A 127 19.53 2.62 11.73
N ALA A 128 20.18 2.11 10.70
CA ALA A 128 21.61 2.33 10.46
C ALA A 128 21.94 3.82 10.27
N VAL A 129 21.09 4.56 9.55
CA VAL A 129 21.28 6.01 9.36
C VAL A 129 20.95 6.80 10.63
N LEU A 130 19.85 6.44 11.31
CA LEU A 130 19.39 7.17 12.50
C LEU A 130 20.32 6.99 13.71
N ASN A 131 20.92 5.80 13.85
CA ASN A 131 21.80 5.48 14.96
C ASN A 131 23.29 5.70 14.65
N TYR A 132 23.64 6.30 13.52
CA TYR A 132 25.02 6.60 13.21
C TYR A 132 25.56 7.66 14.18
N GLU A 133 26.63 7.30 14.87
CA GLU A 133 27.28 8.19 15.83
C GLU A 133 28.41 8.98 15.16
N GLY A 134 28.47 10.27 15.44
CA GLY A 134 29.49 11.18 14.93
C GLY A 134 29.08 11.93 13.67
N THR A 135 30.07 12.48 12.97
CA THR A 135 29.88 13.22 11.71
C THR A 135 30.38 12.34 10.57
N PRO A 136 29.52 11.87 9.68
CA PRO A 136 29.96 11.05 8.56
C PRO A 136 30.74 11.90 7.53
N GLU A 137 31.73 11.30 6.92
CA GLU A 137 32.54 11.94 5.85
C GLU A 137 31.67 12.25 4.63
N TYR A 138 30.72 11.36 4.30
CA TYR A 138 29.78 11.51 3.20
C TYR A 138 28.33 11.53 3.72
N THR A 139 27.42 12.08 2.93
CA THR A 139 26.00 12.03 3.25
C THR A 139 25.50 10.60 3.30
N LEU A 140 24.89 10.23 4.40
CA LEU A 140 24.21 8.93 4.55
C LEU A 140 22.74 9.11 4.16
N ALA A 141 22.22 8.17 3.36
CA ALA A 141 20.84 8.16 2.95
C ALA A 141 20.27 6.74 3.03
N ALA A 142 19.11 6.59 3.67
CA ALA A 142 18.27 5.40 3.52
C ALA A 142 17.11 5.76 2.60
N VAL A 143 16.95 5.00 1.53
CA VAL A 143 15.90 5.20 0.53
C VAL A 143 14.93 4.03 0.65
N LEU A 144 13.70 4.33 1.01
CA LEU A 144 12.62 3.35 1.13
C LEU A 144 11.67 3.61 -0.04
N THR A 145 11.51 2.62 -0.89
CA THR A 145 10.68 2.71 -2.09
C THR A 145 9.51 1.75 -1.99
N ASP A 146 8.44 2.09 -2.66
CA ASP A 146 7.24 1.28 -2.78
C ASP A 146 7.27 0.41 -4.04
N LYS A 147 6.35 -0.55 -4.16
CA LYS A 147 6.10 -1.34 -5.37
C LYS A 147 7.23 -2.31 -5.79
N GLU A 148 8.13 -2.67 -4.88
CA GLU A 148 9.22 -3.61 -5.21
C GLU A 148 8.66 -4.95 -5.68
N GLU A 149 7.69 -5.52 -4.95
CA GLU A 149 7.09 -6.83 -5.21
C GLU A 149 6.41 -6.97 -6.58
N ILE A 150 6.00 -5.86 -7.16
CA ILE A 150 5.39 -5.82 -8.50
C ILE A 150 6.35 -5.33 -9.59
N GLY A 151 7.65 -5.28 -9.30
CA GLY A 151 8.71 -4.89 -10.24
C GLY A 151 9.08 -3.42 -10.23
N SER A 152 8.93 -2.73 -9.09
CA SER A 152 9.30 -1.32 -8.89
C SER A 152 8.64 -0.35 -9.87
N VAL A 153 7.42 -0.68 -10.33
CA VAL A 153 6.63 0.12 -11.26
C VAL A 153 5.79 1.18 -10.54
N GLY A 154 5.20 2.09 -11.31
CA GLY A 154 4.34 3.15 -10.77
C GLY A 154 5.10 4.40 -10.31
N ALA A 155 4.37 5.40 -9.86
CA ALA A 155 4.92 6.72 -9.52
C ALA A 155 5.82 6.71 -8.27
N THR A 156 5.61 5.78 -7.37
CA THR A 156 6.33 5.63 -6.09
C THR A 156 7.39 4.53 -6.11
N GLY A 157 7.44 3.72 -7.19
CA GLY A 157 8.44 2.66 -7.37
C GLY A 157 9.81 3.21 -7.74
N MET A 158 10.85 2.39 -7.54
CA MET A 158 12.24 2.78 -7.83
C MET A 158 12.49 3.07 -9.33
N GLY A 159 11.67 2.51 -10.23
CA GLY A 159 11.71 2.80 -11.66
C GLY A 159 11.20 4.20 -12.05
N ALA A 160 10.61 4.95 -11.14
CA ALA A 160 10.11 6.29 -11.41
C ALA A 160 11.25 7.32 -11.44
N MET A 161 11.10 8.33 -12.30
CA MET A 161 12.03 9.47 -12.39
C MET A 161 12.09 10.30 -11.10
N TYR A 162 11.18 10.10 -10.17
CA TYR A 162 11.10 10.84 -8.92
C TYR A 162 12.39 10.72 -8.08
N PHE A 163 12.92 9.50 -7.93
CA PHE A 163 14.15 9.27 -7.18
C PHE A 163 15.35 10.00 -7.80
N GLU A 164 15.52 9.86 -9.12
CA GLU A 164 16.60 10.51 -9.86
C GLU A 164 16.49 12.04 -9.74
N ASN A 165 15.31 12.60 -9.96
CA ASN A 165 15.07 14.04 -9.85
C ASN A 165 15.32 14.55 -8.43
N THR A 166 14.93 13.81 -7.40
CA THR A 166 15.18 14.18 -6.01
C THR A 166 16.66 14.18 -5.69
N THR A 167 17.41 13.17 -6.15
CA THR A 167 18.86 13.08 -5.96
C THR A 167 19.59 14.23 -6.63
N VAL A 168 19.23 14.55 -7.87
CA VAL A 168 19.79 15.67 -8.62
C VAL A 168 19.49 16.99 -7.91
N SER A 169 18.24 17.23 -7.51
CA SER A 169 17.84 18.45 -6.79
C SER A 169 18.59 18.62 -5.48
N TYR A 170 18.74 17.55 -4.71
CA TYR A 170 19.49 17.57 -3.44
C TYR A 170 20.97 17.91 -3.65
N THR A 171 21.59 17.33 -4.68
CA THR A 171 22.98 17.61 -5.04
C THR A 171 23.18 19.06 -5.42
N HIS A 172 22.29 19.66 -6.20
CA HIS A 172 22.34 21.05 -6.60
C HIS A 172 22.13 22.03 -5.43
N LEU A 173 21.20 21.75 -4.53
CA LEU A 173 20.97 22.57 -3.33
C LEU A 173 22.22 22.66 -2.46
N ARG A 174 22.91 21.53 -2.23
CA ARG A 174 24.15 21.49 -1.47
C ARG A 174 25.32 22.22 -2.14
N ALA A 175 25.40 22.19 -3.46
CA ALA A 175 26.44 22.91 -4.19
C ALA A 175 26.37 24.44 -4.00
N HIS A 176 25.18 24.98 -3.76
CA HIS A 176 24.99 26.42 -3.49
C HIS A 176 25.25 26.80 -2.02
N GLU A 177 25.13 25.88 -1.06
CA GLU A 177 25.41 26.14 0.35
C GLU A 177 26.90 26.16 0.67
N THR A 178 27.74 25.49 -0.10
CA THR A 178 29.21 25.44 0.12
C THR A 178 29.96 26.61 -0.53
N GLY A 179 29.27 27.51 -1.16
CA GLY A 179 29.83 28.71 -1.80
C GLY A 179 29.89 29.96 -0.90
N ARG A 180 29.85 29.82 0.44
CA ARG A 180 30.03 30.92 1.39
C ARG A 180 31.23 30.69 2.28
#